data_1f7920518b745b9266540f00a0ed135c
#
_entry.id   1f7920518b745b9266540f00a0ed135c
#
_cell.length_a   1.000
_cell.length_b   1.000
_cell.length_c   1.000
_cell.angle_alpha   90.00
_cell.angle_beta   90.00
_cell.angle_gamma   90.00
#
_symmetry.space_group_name_H-M   'P 1'
#
loop_
_entity.id
_entity.type
_entity.pdbx_description
1 polymer ?
#
loop_
_entity_poly.entity_id
_entity_poly.type
_entity_poly.pdbx_seq_one_letter_code
_entity_poly.pdbx_strand_id
1 'polypeptide(L)'
;MADNKLQSLTEIFNQKIFRIPDFQRGYSWEEDQLEDFWEDVINLKEEKVHYTGLLTVEPIDKKSVQKIEKWQDDLWLLEKGLSAYYIVDGQQRLTTSIILINEILSKFGDDEGINFDTKEFWVNKFLYKEFGANYKSFIFGYEKDNPSDEYFKTKILEQRILK
;
A
#
# COMPACT_ATOMS: atom_id res chain seq x y z
N MET A 1 -4.70 13.14 -20.57
CA MET A 1 -5.66 12.02 -20.71
C MET A 1 -5.45 11.05 -19.56
N ALA A 2 -6.50 10.69 -18.85
CA ALA A 2 -6.41 9.61 -17.87
C ALA A 2 -6.15 8.31 -18.63
N ASP A 3 -5.07 7.62 -18.27
CA ASP A 3 -4.71 6.34 -18.89
C ASP A 3 -5.53 5.24 -18.19
N ASN A 4 -6.70 4.94 -18.74
CA ASN A 4 -7.57 3.87 -18.25
C ASN A 4 -7.00 2.52 -18.69
N LYS A 5 -6.09 1.97 -17.91
CA LYS A 5 -5.43 0.70 -18.19
C LYS A 5 -5.72 -0.30 -17.10
N LEU A 6 -6.06 -1.52 -17.50
CA LEU A 6 -6.12 -2.65 -16.55
C LEU A 6 -4.69 -2.97 -16.08
N GLN A 7 -4.47 -2.95 -14.76
CA GLN A 7 -3.18 -3.20 -14.15
C GLN A 7 -3.32 -4.15 -12.96
N SER A 8 -2.36 -5.04 -12.78
CA SER A 8 -2.24 -5.83 -11.55
C SER A 8 -1.75 -4.97 -10.40
N LEU A 9 -1.95 -5.41 -9.15
CA LEU A 9 -1.38 -4.72 -7.97
C LEU A 9 0.14 -4.57 -8.09
N THR A 10 0.84 -5.58 -8.60
CA THR A 10 2.29 -5.54 -8.83
C THR A 10 2.71 -4.44 -9.81
N GLU A 11 1.93 -4.19 -10.85
CA GLU A 11 2.17 -3.10 -11.80
C GLU A 11 1.83 -1.74 -11.21
N ILE A 12 0.73 -1.64 -10.45
CA ILE A 12 0.33 -0.41 -9.75
C ILE A 12 1.43 0.03 -8.80
N PHE A 13 1.99 -0.89 -8.01
CA PHE A 13 3.04 -0.61 -7.00
C PHE A 13 4.46 -0.57 -7.57
N ASN A 14 4.63 -0.62 -8.88
CA ASN A 14 5.96 -0.57 -9.46
C ASN A 14 6.58 0.83 -9.38
N GLN A 15 7.65 0.97 -8.58
CA GLN A 15 8.38 2.22 -8.37
C GLN A 15 7.49 3.40 -7.92
N LYS A 16 6.46 3.12 -7.13
CA LYS A 16 5.52 4.14 -6.65
C LYS A 16 5.32 4.05 -5.15
N ILE A 17 5.04 5.21 -4.55
CA ILE A 17 4.63 5.35 -3.16
C ILE A 17 3.30 6.10 -3.12
N PHE A 18 2.37 5.62 -2.30
CA PHE A 18 1.00 6.12 -2.25
C PHE A 18 0.64 6.65 -0.87
N ARG A 19 -0.05 7.79 -0.86
CA ARG A 19 -0.64 8.36 0.35
C ARG A 19 -2.12 8.68 0.13
N ILE A 20 -2.93 8.36 1.12
CA ILE A 20 -4.30 8.85 1.23
C ILE A 20 -4.22 10.21 1.91
N PRO A 21 -4.68 11.31 1.27
CA PRO A 21 -4.61 12.65 1.83
C PRO A 21 -5.30 12.76 3.20
N ASP A 22 -4.86 13.71 4.01
CA ASP A 22 -5.42 13.95 5.35
C ASP A 22 -6.87 14.41 5.35
N PHE A 23 -7.31 15.09 4.29
CA PHE A 23 -8.69 15.57 4.12
C PHE A 23 -9.65 14.47 3.65
N GLN A 24 -9.16 13.31 3.24
CA GLN A 24 -10.02 12.17 2.92
C GLN A 24 -10.38 11.40 4.20
N ARG A 25 -11.56 10.76 4.17
CA ARG A 25 -11.97 9.91 5.29
C ARG A 25 -10.96 8.79 5.53
N GLY A 26 -10.85 8.38 6.78
CA GLY A 26 -10.10 7.19 7.15
C GLY A 26 -10.74 5.90 6.65
N TYR A 27 -10.21 4.78 7.10
CA TYR A 27 -10.79 3.47 6.80
C TYR A 27 -12.19 3.33 7.40
N SER A 28 -13.15 2.88 6.58
CA SER A 28 -14.57 2.86 6.96
C SER A 28 -15.36 1.64 6.48
N TRP A 29 -14.67 0.63 5.91
CA TRP A 29 -15.34 -0.63 5.59
C TRP A 29 -15.71 -1.36 6.88
N GLU A 30 -16.93 -1.89 6.89
CA GLU A 30 -17.50 -2.71 7.96
C GLU A 30 -17.49 -4.20 7.54
N GLU A 31 -18.07 -5.04 8.37
CA GLU A 31 -18.05 -6.50 8.19
C GLU A 31 -18.61 -6.93 6.83
N ASP A 32 -19.76 -6.38 6.41
CA ASP A 32 -20.39 -6.74 5.14
C ASP A 32 -19.48 -6.52 3.93
N GLN A 33 -18.80 -5.35 3.84
CA GLN A 33 -17.87 -5.06 2.74
C GLN A 33 -16.62 -5.93 2.80
N LEU A 34 -16.17 -6.29 4.00
CA LEU A 34 -15.03 -7.18 4.18
C LEU A 34 -15.37 -8.63 3.81
N GLU A 35 -16.56 -9.10 4.14
CA GLU A 35 -17.05 -10.42 3.74
C GLU A 35 -17.17 -10.51 2.21
N ASP A 36 -17.80 -9.54 1.57
CA ASP A 36 -17.91 -9.48 0.10
C ASP A 36 -16.52 -9.51 -0.57
N PHE A 37 -15.59 -8.69 -0.09
CA PHE A 37 -14.21 -8.67 -0.61
C PHE A 37 -13.51 -10.01 -0.40
N TRP A 38 -13.66 -10.62 0.77
CA TRP A 38 -13.07 -11.90 1.09
C TRP A 38 -13.61 -13.04 0.21
N GLU A 39 -14.93 -13.10 0.04
CA GLU A 39 -15.58 -14.09 -0.84
C GLU A 39 -15.12 -13.96 -2.28
N ASP A 40 -15.00 -12.74 -2.79
CA ASP A 40 -14.46 -12.47 -4.13
C ASP A 40 -13.03 -13.01 -4.30
N VAL A 41 -12.19 -12.88 -3.30
CA VAL A 41 -10.80 -13.34 -3.34
C VAL A 41 -10.69 -14.86 -3.21
N ILE A 42 -11.36 -15.48 -2.22
CA ILE A 42 -11.23 -16.92 -1.97
C ILE A 42 -11.91 -17.78 -3.03
N ASN A 43 -12.94 -17.29 -3.68
CA ASN A 43 -13.65 -17.99 -4.75
C ASN A 43 -13.01 -17.77 -6.13
N LEU A 44 -11.94 -16.99 -6.21
CA LEU A 44 -11.23 -16.72 -7.45
C LEU A 44 -10.51 -18.01 -7.93
N LYS A 45 -10.84 -18.48 -9.13
CA LYS A 45 -10.15 -19.62 -9.74
C LYS A 45 -8.75 -19.20 -10.19
N GLU A 46 -7.79 -20.13 -10.13
CA GLU A 46 -6.37 -19.89 -10.44
C GLU A 46 -6.10 -19.13 -11.75
N GLU A 47 -6.90 -19.41 -12.79
CA GLU A 47 -6.71 -18.76 -14.11
C GLU A 47 -7.58 -17.52 -14.31
N LYS A 48 -8.26 -17.03 -13.27
CA LYS A 48 -9.13 -15.88 -13.34
C LYS A 48 -8.51 -14.67 -12.62
N VAL A 49 -8.87 -13.50 -13.11
CA VAL A 49 -8.55 -12.24 -12.44
C VAL A 49 -9.82 -11.62 -11.87
N HIS A 50 -9.70 -11.03 -10.70
CA HIS A 50 -10.78 -10.28 -10.08
C HIS A 50 -10.57 -8.79 -10.35
N TYR A 51 -11.59 -8.15 -10.90
CA TYR A 51 -11.57 -6.69 -11.08
C TYR A 51 -11.99 -6.01 -9.78
N THR A 52 -11.04 -5.42 -9.10
CA THR A 52 -11.28 -4.77 -7.81
C THR A 52 -11.90 -3.37 -7.91
N GLY A 53 -12.16 -2.87 -9.10
CA GLY A 53 -12.74 -1.55 -9.34
C GLY A 53 -11.75 -0.51 -9.82
N LEU A 54 -12.22 0.72 -9.98
CA LEU A 54 -11.40 1.84 -10.42
C LEU A 54 -10.54 2.36 -9.28
N LEU A 55 -9.27 2.60 -9.57
CA LEU A 55 -8.33 3.33 -8.72
C LEU A 55 -7.96 4.63 -9.43
N THR A 56 -8.24 5.75 -8.78
CA THR A 56 -7.83 7.07 -9.26
C THR A 56 -6.69 7.60 -8.41
N VAL A 57 -5.59 7.94 -9.05
CA VAL A 57 -4.39 8.48 -8.40
C VAL A 57 -3.94 9.77 -9.05
N GLU A 58 -3.37 10.66 -8.26
CA GLU A 58 -2.79 11.93 -8.71
C GLU A 58 -1.29 11.92 -8.48
N PRO A 59 -0.46 12.03 -9.53
CA PRO A 59 0.98 12.12 -9.38
C PRO A 59 1.38 13.46 -8.74
N ILE A 60 2.35 13.41 -7.85
CA ILE A 60 2.93 14.61 -7.24
C ILE A 60 4.34 14.78 -7.80
N ASP A 61 4.62 15.94 -8.40
CA ASP A 61 5.95 16.18 -8.91
C ASP A 61 6.99 16.28 -7.77
N LYS A 62 8.21 15.88 -8.06
CA LYS A 62 9.29 15.77 -7.06
C LYS A 62 9.59 17.10 -6.35
N LYS A 63 9.48 18.22 -7.06
CA LYS A 63 9.75 19.55 -6.46
C LYS A 63 8.64 19.97 -5.50
N SER A 64 7.40 19.59 -5.80
CA SER A 64 6.26 19.83 -4.92
C SER A 64 6.35 18.99 -3.67
N VAL A 65 6.67 17.69 -3.78
CA VAL A 65 6.84 16.78 -2.63
C VAL A 65 7.89 17.30 -1.65
N GLN A 66 9.01 17.83 -2.14
CA GLN A 66 10.07 18.39 -1.30
C GLN A 66 9.61 19.56 -0.41
N LYS A 67 8.53 20.25 -0.78
CA LYS A 67 7.96 21.39 -0.04
C LYS A 67 6.83 20.98 0.91
N ILE A 68 6.33 19.76 0.81
CA ILE A 68 5.22 19.26 1.63
C ILE A 68 5.81 18.61 2.89
N GLU A 69 5.56 19.23 4.05
CA GLU A 69 6.08 18.77 5.34
C GLU A 69 5.75 17.30 5.63
N LYS A 70 4.56 16.85 5.26
CA LYS A 70 4.07 15.48 5.51
C LYS A 70 4.79 14.39 4.72
N TRP A 71 5.62 14.78 3.74
CA TRP A 71 6.40 13.86 2.91
C TRP A 71 7.90 13.85 3.25
N GLN A 72 8.34 14.63 4.23
CA GLN A 72 9.77 14.78 4.52
C GLN A 72 10.45 13.46 4.89
N ASP A 73 9.76 12.59 5.64
CA ASP A 73 10.28 11.29 6.05
C ASP A 73 10.39 10.30 4.87
N ASP A 74 9.73 10.57 3.76
CA ASP A 74 9.66 9.70 2.59
C ASP A 74 10.57 10.17 1.43
N LEU A 75 11.20 11.35 1.54
CA LEU A 75 12.00 11.95 0.44
C LEU A 75 13.13 11.03 -0.04
N TRP A 76 13.74 10.28 0.87
CA TRP A 76 14.79 9.33 0.51
C TRP A 76 14.35 8.25 -0.48
N LEU A 77 13.06 7.84 -0.46
CA LEU A 77 12.50 6.93 -1.44
C LEU A 77 12.42 7.55 -2.84
N LEU A 78 12.08 8.84 -2.90
CA LEU A 78 12.04 9.57 -4.17
C LEU A 78 13.46 9.76 -4.75
N GLU A 79 14.46 9.90 -3.90
CA GLU A 79 15.86 9.92 -4.32
C GLU A 79 16.32 8.57 -4.88
N LYS A 80 15.74 7.47 -4.39
CA LYS A 80 15.92 6.11 -4.93
C LYS A 80 15.09 5.81 -6.18
N GLY A 81 14.38 6.80 -6.72
CA GLY A 81 13.68 6.69 -8.00
C GLY A 81 12.18 6.33 -7.90
N LEU A 82 11.60 6.30 -6.69
CA LEU A 82 10.16 6.13 -6.56
C LEU A 82 9.43 7.44 -6.89
N SER A 83 8.23 7.30 -7.41
CA SER A 83 7.32 8.41 -7.71
C SER A 83 6.20 8.49 -6.68
N ALA A 84 5.85 9.69 -6.24
CA ALA A 84 4.83 9.95 -5.25
C ALA A 84 3.45 10.15 -5.88
N TYR A 85 2.42 9.57 -5.26
CA TYR A 85 1.04 9.68 -5.69
C TYR A 85 0.10 9.88 -4.51
N TYR A 86 -0.89 10.73 -4.69
CA TYR A 86 -2.09 10.74 -3.86
C TYR A 86 -3.14 9.79 -4.41
N ILE A 87 -3.87 9.12 -3.51
CA ILE A 87 -5.03 8.30 -3.86
C ILE A 87 -6.25 9.21 -3.80
N VAL A 88 -6.93 9.36 -4.94
CA VAL A 88 -8.14 10.19 -5.07
C VAL A 88 -9.41 9.35 -4.87
N ASP A 89 -9.42 8.13 -5.41
CA ASP A 89 -10.54 7.19 -5.27
C ASP A 89 -10.04 5.73 -5.26
N GLY A 90 -10.83 4.83 -4.69
CA GLY A 90 -10.48 3.41 -4.52
C GLY A 90 -9.70 3.09 -3.24
N GLN A 91 -9.57 4.03 -2.32
CA GLN A 91 -8.77 3.92 -1.11
C GLN A 91 -9.17 2.74 -0.21
N GLN A 92 -10.46 2.47 0.00
CA GLN A 92 -10.92 1.41 0.90
C GLN A 92 -10.48 0.02 0.41
N ARG A 93 -10.69 -0.27 -0.87
CA ARG A 93 -10.28 -1.55 -1.48
C ARG A 93 -8.77 -1.72 -1.47
N LEU A 94 -8.04 -0.66 -1.78
CA LEU A 94 -6.58 -0.74 -1.78
C LEU A 94 -6.04 -0.93 -0.36
N THR A 95 -6.57 -0.23 0.63
CA THR A 95 -6.21 -0.42 2.04
C THR A 95 -6.49 -1.87 2.48
N THR A 96 -7.68 -2.41 2.16
CA THR A 96 -8.02 -3.80 2.49
C THR A 96 -7.08 -4.79 1.82
N SER A 97 -6.72 -4.56 0.56
CA SER A 97 -5.75 -5.40 -0.16
C SER A 97 -4.38 -5.38 0.51
N ILE A 98 -3.89 -4.23 0.96
CA ILE A 98 -2.61 -4.12 1.67
C ILE A 98 -2.66 -4.80 3.03
N ILE A 99 -3.77 -4.66 3.77
CA ILE A 99 -3.98 -5.39 5.03
C ILE A 99 -3.92 -6.91 4.79
N LEU A 100 -4.62 -7.40 3.77
CA LEU A 100 -4.61 -8.82 3.43
C LEU A 100 -3.20 -9.31 3.04
N ILE A 101 -2.47 -8.55 2.23
CA ILE A 101 -1.09 -8.87 1.87
C ILE A 101 -0.20 -8.94 3.12
N ASN A 102 -0.33 -7.98 4.03
CA ASN A 102 0.41 -7.97 5.30
C ASN A 102 0.09 -9.22 6.13
N GLU A 103 -1.18 -9.60 6.23
CA GLU A 103 -1.60 -10.81 6.92
C GLU A 103 -1.01 -12.08 6.31
N ILE A 104 -1.05 -12.20 4.99
CA ILE A 104 -0.47 -13.34 4.27
C ILE A 104 1.04 -13.41 4.54
N LEU A 105 1.76 -12.30 4.33
CA LEU A 105 3.21 -12.25 4.54
C LEU A 105 3.61 -12.55 5.98
N SER A 106 2.78 -12.21 6.96
CA SER A 106 3.03 -12.51 8.37
C SER A 106 3.02 -14.01 8.69
N LYS A 107 2.43 -14.85 7.83
CA LYS A 107 2.36 -16.32 8.01
C LYS A 107 3.57 -17.06 7.45
N PHE A 108 4.41 -16.39 6.67
CA PHE A 108 5.61 -16.98 6.08
C PHE A 108 6.84 -16.66 6.93
N GLY A 109 7.74 -17.64 7.03
CA GLY A 109 9.08 -17.42 7.60
C GLY A 109 9.94 -16.53 6.71
N ASP A 110 10.98 -15.95 7.29
CA ASP A 110 11.83 -15.00 6.55
C ASP A 110 12.59 -15.65 5.38
N ASP A 111 12.88 -16.94 5.48
CA ASP A 111 13.54 -17.74 4.44
C ASP A 111 12.56 -18.40 3.45
N GLU A 112 11.26 -18.21 3.62
CA GLU A 112 10.25 -18.79 2.76
C GLU A 112 10.00 -17.92 1.52
N GLY A 113 9.92 -18.59 0.36
CA GLY A 113 9.57 -17.95 -0.90
C GLY A 113 8.07 -18.02 -1.20
N ILE A 114 7.56 -16.99 -1.82
CA ILE A 114 6.18 -16.89 -2.30
C ILE A 114 6.22 -16.55 -3.78
N ASN A 115 5.66 -17.43 -4.62
CA ASN A 115 5.56 -17.20 -6.05
C ASN A 115 6.92 -16.85 -6.72
N PHE A 116 7.95 -17.64 -6.40
CA PHE A 116 9.34 -17.53 -6.89
C PHE A 116 10.15 -16.31 -6.39
N ASP A 117 9.59 -15.48 -5.51
CA ASP A 117 10.26 -14.35 -4.87
C ASP A 117 10.34 -14.55 -3.35
N THR A 118 11.26 -13.83 -2.71
CA THR A 118 11.41 -13.88 -1.24
C THR A 118 10.31 -13.10 -0.53
N LYS A 119 10.06 -13.44 0.73
CA LYS A 119 9.17 -12.62 1.60
C LYS A 119 9.63 -11.15 1.60
N GLU A 120 10.93 -10.89 1.72
CA GLU A 120 11.50 -9.54 1.70
C GLU A 120 11.16 -8.78 0.42
N PHE A 121 11.19 -9.43 -0.74
CA PHE A 121 10.78 -8.82 -2.01
C PHE A 121 9.36 -8.29 -1.93
N TRP A 122 8.42 -9.09 -1.41
CA TRP A 122 7.01 -8.70 -1.30
C TRP A 122 6.77 -7.63 -0.24
N VAL A 123 7.46 -7.69 0.89
CA VAL A 123 7.44 -6.63 1.91
C VAL A 123 7.90 -5.30 1.31
N ASN A 124 9.03 -5.29 0.62
CA ASN A 124 9.58 -4.09 -0.04
C ASN A 124 8.71 -3.57 -1.19
N LYS A 125 7.91 -4.43 -1.79
CA LYS A 125 7.00 -4.08 -2.89
C LYS A 125 5.74 -3.38 -2.38
N PHE A 126 5.11 -3.89 -1.33
CA PHE A 126 3.78 -3.49 -0.92
C PHE A 126 3.70 -2.79 0.44
N LEU A 127 4.60 -3.09 1.35
CA LEU A 127 4.45 -2.66 2.74
C LEU A 127 5.38 -1.50 3.10
N TYR A 128 6.67 -1.74 3.15
CA TYR A 128 7.65 -0.72 3.52
C TYR A 128 9.04 -1.03 2.96
N LYS A 129 9.88 0.01 2.93
CA LYS A 129 11.31 -0.10 2.68
C LYS A 129 12.09 0.46 3.86
N GLU A 130 13.25 -0.14 4.12
CA GLU A 130 14.17 0.29 5.16
C GLU A 130 15.56 0.56 4.57
N PHE A 131 16.28 1.50 5.16
CA PHE A 131 17.68 1.75 4.87
C PHE A 131 18.44 2.11 6.14
N GLY A 132 19.33 1.22 6.57
CA GLY A 132 20.00 1.34 7.86
C GLY A 132 19.02 1.31 9.03
N ALA A 133 19.44 1.84 10.18
CA ALA A 133 18.62 1.87 11.39
C ALA A 133 17.63 3.07 11.47
N ASN A 134 17.77 4.04 10.56
CA ASN A 134 17.13 5.35 10.72
C ASN A 134 16.06 5.68 9.68
N TYR A 135 15.98 4.89 8.60
CA TYR A 135 15.06 5.15 7.51
C TYR A 135 14.10 3.99 7.35
N LYS A 136 12.83 4.25 7.58
CA LYS A 136 11.72 3.34 7.27
C LYS A 136 10.58 4.15 6.71
N SER A 137 10.11 3.77 5.52
CA SER A 137 8.96 4.40 4.88
C SER A 137 8.00 3.37 4.34
N PHE A 138 6.71 3.56 4.60
CA PHE A 138 5.66 2.71 4.06
C PHE A 138 5.41 3.04 2.59
N ILE A 139 5.23 2.00 1.78
CA ILE A 139 4.93 2.13 0.35
C ILE A 139 3.50 2.62 0.14
N PHE A 140 2.58 2.18 0.98
CA PHE A 140 1.20 2.63 1.04
C PHE A 140 0.88 3.07 2.46
N GLY A 141 0.12 4.15 2.59
CA GLY A 141 -0.36 4.61 3.89
C GLY A 141 -1.20 5.86 3.80
N TYR A 142 -1.61 6.32 4.96
CA TYR A 142 -2.29 7.59 5.13
C TYR A 142 -1.27 8.71 5.29
N GLU A 143 -1.64 9.91 4.84
CA GLU A 143 -0.85 11.10 5.12
C GLU A 143 -0.93 11.42 6.62
N LYS A 144 0.14 11.95 7.17
CA LYS A 144 0.19 12.42 8.55
C LYS A 144 -1.00 13.36 8.81
N ASP A 145 -1.61 13.25 9.99
CA ASP A 145 -2.84 13.93 10.40
C ASP A 145 -4.16 13.35 9.83
N ASN A 146 -4.11 12.36 8.94
CA ASN A 146 -5.31 11.58 8.64
C ASN A 146 -5.70 10.73 9.87
N PRO A 147 -6.99 10.65 10.23
CA PRO A 147 -7.45 9.90 11.41
C PRO A 147 -7.00 8.44 11.47
N SER A 148 -6.72 7.83 10.34
CA SER A 148 -6.29 6.42 10.26
C SER A 148 -4.77 6.22 10.23
N ASP A 149 -3.95 7.28 10.11
CA ASP A 149 -2.51 7.14 9.88
C ASP A 149 -1.80 6.39 11.01
N GLU A 150 -1.95 6.84 12.24
CA GLU A 150 -1.28 6.23 13.39
C GLU A 150 -1.74 4.79 13.61
N TYR A 151 -3.05 4.54 13.59
CA TYR A 151 -3.59 3.21 13.79
C TYR A 151 -3.11 2.23 12.70
N PHE A 152 -3.15 2.65 11.45
CA PHE A 152 -2.72 1.83 10.32
C PHE A 152 -1.24 1.43 10.42
N LYS A 153 -0.36 2.38 10.73
CA LYS A 153 1.07 2.13 10.91
C LYS A 153 1.36 1.25 12.10
N THR A 154 0.84 1.60 13.28
CA THR A 154 1.24 0.98 14.56
C THR A 154 0.46 -0.27 14.90
N LYS A 155 -0.81 -0.36 14.52
CA LYS A 155 -1.68 -1.48 14.89
C LYS A 155 -1.86 -2.50 13.77
N ILE A 156 -1.80 -2.06 12.52
CA ILE A 156 -1.98 -2.97 11.38
C ILE A 156 -0.62 -3.43 10.84
N LEU A 157 0.28 -2.51 10.48
CA LEU A 157 1.51 -2.87 9.80
C LEU A 157 2.68 -3.24 10.74
N GLU A 158 2.82 -2.60 11.89
CA GLU A 158 3.98 -2.82 12.78
C GLU A 158 3.79 -3.92 13.83
N GLN A 159 2.57 -4.13 14.34
CA GLN A 159 2.36 -5.09 15.46
C GLN A 159 2.69 -6.54 15.13
N ARG A 160 2.81 -6.92 13.87
CA ARG A 160 3.02 -8.31 13.44
C ARG A 160 4.42 -8.61 12.92
N ILE A 161 5.25 -7.60 12.78
CA ILE A 161 6.65 -7.76 12.39
C ILE A 161 7.52 -8.10 13.61
N LEU A 162 7.02 -7.86 14.84
CA LEU A 162 7.73 -8.08 16.11
C LEU A 162 7.36 -9.40 16.81
N LYS A 163 6.67 -10.29 16.15
CA LYS A 163 6.40 -11.67 16.61
C LYS A 163 6.97 -12.69 15.65
#